data_e1e9ccb959cda240fa2e5aad98c54272
#
_entry.id   e1e9ccb959cda240fa2e5aad98c54272
#
_cell.length_a   1.000
_cell.length_b   1.000
_cell.length_c   1.000
_cell.angle_alpha   90.00
_cell.angle_beta   90.00
_cell.angle_gamma   90.00
#
_symmetry.space_group_name_H-M   'P 1'
#
loop_
_entity.id
_entity.type
_entity.pdbx_description
1 polymer ?
#
loop_
_entity_poly.entity_id
_entity_poly.type
_entity_poly.pdbx_seq_one_letter_code
_entity_poly.pdbx_strand_id
1 'polypeptide(L)'
;MAKWFPFLLYITVSNALWAQHTFLITQAPHNYTVKVKVEKCIESNCHGKGTIELMSSAKKGISQVFTSKNIDFDIVRGKNNVIKYDQQQVLKFDDFNFDNQTDLAIRNSNNGSYGAPTYDIYVFNSTKQRFVKSEELTDLVVDNLGMFEVNHARKRLICKEKSGCCLLLKTEYEVVFRKGLKKVREVEEASDGETVKVTTRELKNRQWVSNLKKYKVADYYKP
;
A
#
# COMPACT_ATOMS: atom_id res chain seq x y z
N MET A 1 -15.43 -62.71 37.02
CA MET A 1 -15.45 -61.25 37.37
C MET A 1 -14.37 -60.57 36.51
N ALA A 2 -14.76 -59.98 35.38
CA ALA A 2 -13.82 -59.30 34.49
C ALA A 2 -13.84 -57.80 34.82
N LYS A 3 -12.68 -57.28 35.23
CA LYS A 3 -12.49 -55.84 35.52
C LYS A 3 -12.19 -55.10 34.22
N TRP A 4 -13.11 -54.26 33.79
CA TRP A 4 -12.91 -53.31 32.70
C TRP A 4 -12.12 -52.10 33.24
N PHE A 5 -10.92 -51.83 32.66
CA PHE A 5 -10.18 -50.61 32.87
C PHE A 5 -10.54 -49.63 31.72
N PRO A 6 -11.02 -48.42 32.03
CA PRO A 6 -11.24 -47.43 30.95
C PRO A 6 -9.86 -46.81 30.58
N PHE A 7 -9.53 -46.98 29.29
CA PHE A 7 -8.36 -46.31 28.67
C PHE A 7 -8.70 -44.84 28.46
N LEU A 8 -8.17 -43.95 29.30
CA LEU A 8 -8.26 -42.51 29.11
C LEU A 8 -7.31 -42.10 27.97
N LEU A 9 -7.88 -41.78 26.82
CA LEU A 9 -7.14 -41.22 25.68
C LEU A 9 -6.83 -39.74 25.96
N TYR A 10 -5.59 -39.41 26.37
CA TYR A 10 -5.12 -38.05 26.49
C TYR A 10 -4.89 -37.47 25.07
N ILE A 11 -5.83 -36.66 24.56
CA ILE A 11 -5.62 -35.88 23.36
C ILE A 11 -4.76 -34.67 23.75
N THR A 12 -3.45 -34.76 23.50
CA THR A 12 -2.56 -33.61 23.59
C THR A 12 -2.83 -32.69 22.40
N VAL A 13 -3.59 -31.62 22.61
CA VAL A 13 -3.69 -30.52 21.64
C VAL A 13 -2.35 -29.81 21.62
N SER A 14 -1.50 -30.14 20.68
CA SER A 14 -0.28 -29.39 20.41
C SER A 14 -0.69 -28.03 19.84
N ASN A 15 -0.68 -27.00 20.68
CA ASN A 15 -0.69 -25.62 20.24
C ASN A 15 0.63 -25.39 19.48
N ALA A 16 0.58 -25.45 18.15
CA ALA A 16 1.69 -25.00 17.31
C ALA A 16 1.88 -23.51 17.61
N LEU A 17 2.84 -23.17 18.44
CA LEU A 17 3.34 -21.82 18.59
C LEU A 17 4.00 -21.42 17.28
N TRP A 18 3.25 -20.75 16.42
CA TRP A 18 3.81 -20.14 15.21
C TRP A 18 4.84 -19.11 15.64
N ALA A 19 6.09 -19.35 15.32
CA ALA A 19 7.17 -18.41 15.58
C ALA A 19 6.91 -17.14 14.76
N GLN A 20 6.46 -16.07 15.41
CA GLN A 20 6.28 -14.77 14.77
C GLN A 20 7.61 -14.00 14.80
N HIS A 21 8.02 -13.50 13.65
CA HIS A 21 9.15 -12.60 13.56
C HIS A 21 8.71 -11.17 13.91
N THR A 22 9.47 -10.51 14.78
CA THR A 22 9.13 -9.16 15.26
C THR A 22 10.22 -8.18 14.86
N PHE A 23 9.82 -7.05 14.32
CA PHE A 23 10.68 -5.93 13.93
C PHE A 23 10.18 -4.64 14.54
N LEU A 24 11.11 -3.72 14.83
CA LEU A 24 10.81 -2.35 15.25
C LEU A 24 11.22 -1.40 14.13
N ILE A 25 10.27 -0.61 13.63
CA ILE A 25 10.54 0.49 12.71
C ILE A 25 10.62 1.76 13.55
N THR A 26 11.77 2.42 13.46
CA THR A 26 12.10 3.65 14.19
C THR A 26 12.22 4.83 13.24
N GLN A 27 12.21 6.04 13.78
CA GLN A 27 12.30 7.30 13.00
C GLN A 27 11.13 7.48 12.02
N ALA A 28 9.98 6.88 12.30
CA ALA A 28 8.77 7.15 11.54
C ALA A 28 8.28 8.59 11.80
N PRO A 29 7.54 9.19 10.83
CA PRO A 29 6.96 10.51 10.99
C PRO A 29 6.16 10.65 12.28
N HIS A 30 6.05 11.87 12.80
CA HIS A 30 5.35 12.20 14.06
C HIS A 30 5.83 11.44 15.28
N ASN A 31 7.11 11.01 15.30
CA ASN A 31 7.71 10.23 16.38
C ASN A 31 6.97 8.93 16.69
N TYR A 32 6.39 8.32 15.68
CA TYR A 32 5.84 6.97 15.81
C TYR A 32 6.97 5.94 15.93
N THR A 33 6.74 4.97 16.79
CA THR A 33 7.45 3.68 16.80
C THR A 33 6.48 2.62 16.32
N VAL A 34 6.90 1.81 15.36
CA VAL A 34 6.03 0.80 14.77
C VAL A 34 6.62 -0.58 15.04
N LYS A 35 5.83 -1.45 15.65
CA LYS A 35 6.19 -2.84 15.85
C LYS A 35 5.46 -3.70 14.82
N VAL A 36 6.22 -4.38 13.98
CA VAL A 36 5.70 -5.29 12.96
C VAL A 36 5.93 -6.72 13.43
N LYS A 37 4.87 -7.50 13.44
CA LYS A 37 4.92 -8.95 13.65
C LYS A 37 4.46 -9.63 12.36
N VAL A 38 5.22 -10.59 11.87
CA VAL A 38 4.93 -11.34 10.64
C VAL A 38 5.09 -12.83 10.88
N GLU A 39 4.28 -13.61 10.20
CA GLU A 39 4.19 -15.05 10.38
C GLU A 39 5.50 -15.77 10.01
N LYS A 40 6.12 -15.40 8.90
CA LYS A 40 7.27 -16.13 8.36
C LYS A 40 8.31 -15.20 7.74
N CYS A 41 9.59 -15.50 7.98
CA CYS A 41 10.70 -14.89 7.27
C CYS A 41 11.65 -15.98 6.77
N ILE A 42 11.97 -15.96 5.49
CA ILE A 42 12.97 -16.82 4.85
C ILE A 42 14.06 -15.90 4.32
N GLU A 43 15.29 -16.10 4.79
CA GLU A 43 16.42 -15.23 4.46
C GLU A 43 16.10 -13.75 4.76
N SER A 44 15.97 -12.92 3.72
CA SER A 44 15.62 -11.50 3.85
C SER A 44 14.15 -11.20 3.58
N ASN A 45 13.38 -12.13 3.03
CA ASN A 45 11.98 -11.93 2.71
C ASN A 45 11.06 -12.38 3.84
N CYS A 46 10.18 -11.49 4.29
CA CYS A 46 9.16 -11.75 5.30
C CYS A 46 7.77 -11.66 4.69
N HIS A 47 6.95 -12.69 4.89
CA HIS A 47 5.62 -12.76 4.30
C HIS A 47 4.62 -13.51 5.18
N GLY A 48 3.34 -13.38 4.83
CA GLY A 48 2.24 -14.03 5.50
C GLY A 48 1.40 -13.07 6.36
N LYS A 49 0.61 -13.63 7.25
CA LYS A 49 -0.21 -12.82 8.16
C LYS A 49 0.66 -11.99 9.09
N GLY A 50 0.22 -10.77 9.35
CA GLY A 50 0.96 -9.91 10.24
C GLY A 50 0.12 -8.90 10.99
N THR A 51 0.72 -8.31 12.01
CA THR A 51 0.16 -7.22 12.79
C THR A 51 1.13 -6.06 12.84
N ILE A 52 0.59 -4.85 12.77
CA ILE A 52 1.32 -3.61 12.87
C ILE A 52 0.78 -2.84 14.07
N GLU A 53 1.61 -2.68 15.10
CA GLU A 53 1.30 -1.91 16.29
C GLU A 53 1.94 -0.52 16.15
N LEU A 54 1.10 0.51 16.01
CA LEU A 54 1.52 1.90 15.91
C LEU A 54 1.49 2.54 17.30
N MET A 55 2.64 2.97 17.82
CA MET A 55 2.79 3.60 19.12
C MET A 55 3.26 5.05 18.94
N SER A 56 2.57 6.00 19.57
CA SER A 56 2.99 7.40 19.59
C SER A 56 3.78 7.69 20.86
N SER A 57 4.99 8.23 20.73
CA SER A 57 5.78 8.70 21.87
C SER A 57 5.25 10.01 22.46
N ALA A 58 4.53 10.80 21.68
CA ALA A 58 3.99 12.11 22.08
C ALA A 58 2.72 12.02 22.94
N LYS A 59 1.96 10.92 22.82
CA LYS A 59 0.72 10.69 23.57
C LYS A 59 0.83 9.37 24.30
N LYS A 60 1.10 9.36 25.59
CA LYS A 60 1.08 8.15 26.40
C LYS A 60 -0.22 7.37 26.14
N GLY A 61 -0.11 6.20 25.54
CA GLY A 61 -1.17 5.20 25.49
C GLY A 61 -2.01 5.10 24.22
N ILE A 62 -1.77 5.86 23.15
CA ILE A 62 -2.46 5.59 21.88
C ILE A 62 -1.63 4.56 21.13
N SER A 63 -2.01 3.31 21.26
CA SER A 63 -1.60 2.29 20.31
C SER A 63 -2.77 1.94 19.42
N GLN A 64 -2.55 1.87 18.13
CA GLN A 64 -3.48 1.32 17.17
C GLN A 64 -2.86 0.10 16.55
N VAL A 65 -3.63 -0.98 16.48
CA VAL A 65 -3.19 -2.25 15.90
C VAL A 65 -3.91 -2.45 14.57
N PHE A 66 -3.14 -2.76 13.54
CA PHE A 66 -3.62 -3.12 12.22
C PHE A 66 -3.29 -4.59 11.97
N THR A 67 -4.15 -5.26 11.22
CA THR A 67 -3.92 -6.64 10.78
C THR A 67 -3.85 -6.67 9.26
N SER A 68 -2.87 -7.38 8.72
CA SER A 68 -2.78 -7.68 7.30
C SER A 68 -2.87 -9.18 7.09
N LYS A 69 -3.60 -9.57 6.03
CA LYS A 69 -3.74 -10.99 5.65
C LYS A 69 -2.47 -11.54 5.01
N ASN A 70 -1.71 -10.68 4.38
CA ASN A 70 -0.47 -11.06 3.69
C ASN A 70 0.47 -9.87 3.57
N ILE A 71 1.26 -9.61 4.60
CA ILE A 71 2.40 -8.69 4.51
C ILE A 71 3.48 -9.39 3.69
N ASP A 72 4.10 -8.67 2.77
CA ASP A 72 5.24 -9.16 2.00
C ASP A 72 6.25 -8.03 1.83
N PHE A 73 7.45 -8.21 2.39
CA PHE A 73 8.51 -7.21 2.34
C PHE A 73 9.89 -7.83 2.52
N ASP A 74 10.89 -7.17 1.96
CA ASP A 74 12.27 -7.52 2.19
C ASP A 74 12.85 -6.73 3.36
N ILE A 75 13.69 -7.41 4.17
CA ILE A 75 14.39 -6.81 5.29
C ILE A 75 15.84 -6.57 4.88
N VAL A 76 16.30 -5.35 5.00
CA VAL A 76 17.73 -5.12 5.14
C VAL A 76 18.07 -5.47 6.59
N ARG A 77 18.72 -6.60 6.82
CA ARG A 77 19.07 -7.08 8.17
C ARG A 77 19.92 -6.04 8.89
N GLY A 78 19.27 -5.24 9.72
CA GLY A 78 19.93 -4.43 10.73
C GLY A 78 20.29 -5.28 11.95
N LYS A 79 21.24 -4.86 12.77
CA LYS A 79 21.47 -5.46 14.08
C LYS A 79 20.20 -5.31 14.92
N ASN A 80 19.76 -6.40 15.59
CA ASN A 80 18.66 -6.40 16.58
C ASN A 80 17.23 -6.21 16.04
N ASN A 81 16.90 -6.58 14.81
CA ASN A 81 15.55 -6.45 14.26
C ASN A 81 14.99 -5.01 14.31
N VAL A 82 15.85 -4.01 14.33
CA VAL A 82 15.49 -2.60 14.26
C VAL A 82 15.77 -2.08 12.86
N ILE A 83 14.75 -1.51 12.22
CA ILE A 83 14.80 -0.98 10.86
C ILE A 83 14.47 0.51 10.92
N LYS A 84 15.22 1.34 10.21
CA LYS A 84 14.86 2.74 10.06
C LYS A 84 13.71 2.90 9.07
N TYR A 85 12.88 3.90 9.26
CA TYR A 85 11.71 4.15 8.41
C TYR A 85 12.06 4.31 6.92
N ASP A 86 13.17 4.95 6.61
CA ASP A 86 13.68 5.15 5.24
C ASP A 86 14.20 3.87 4.56
N GLN A 87 14.42 2.80 5.34
CA GLN A 87 14.99 1.52 4.90
C GLN A 87 13.95 0.39 4.84
N GLN A 88 12.65 0.71 4.97
CA GLN A 88 11.56 -0.27 4.98
C GLN A 88 10.53 0.02 3.88
N GLN A 89 9.72 -0.98 3.56
CA GLN A 89 8.68 -0.90 2.53
C GLN A 89 7.27 -1.26 3.05
N VAL A 90 7.15 -1.53 4.36
CA VAL A 90 5.90 -1.99 4.99
C VAL A 90 4.90 -0.85 5.13
N LEU A 91 5.41 0.36 5.40
CA LEU A 91 4.60 1.53 5.75
C LEU A 91 4.96 2.72 4.87
N LYS A 92 3.95 3.53 4.57
CA LYS A 92 4.13 4.88 4.01
C LYS A 92 3.24 5.84 4.76
N PHE A 93 3.79 6.99 5.12
CA PHE A 93 3.06 8.09 5.70
C PHE A 93 3.04 9.25 4.71
N ASP A 94 1.86 9.78 4.42
CA ASP A 94 1.66 10.97 3.58
C ASP A 94 0.23 11.50 3.78
N ASP A 95 -0.10 12.66 3.23
CA ASP A 95 -1.48 13.20 3.20
C ASP A 95 -2.14 12.75 1.88
N PHE A 96 -2.82 11.60 1.93
CA PHE A 96 -3.43 10.98 0.74
C PHE A 96 -4.78 11.60 0.35
N ASN A 97 -5.44 12.29 1.27
CA ASN A 97 -6.74 12.91 1.04
C ASN A 97 -6.68 14.46 0.99
N PHE A 98 -5.49 15.06 1.15
CA PHE A 98 -5.21 16.49 1.11
C PHE A 98 -5.96 17.32 2.17
N ASP A 99 -6.16 16.73 3.36
CA ASP A 99 -6.79 17.38 4.52
C ASP A 99 -5.78 17.98 5.51
N ASN A 100 -4.49 17.95 5.19
CA ASN A 100 -3.35 18.36 6.00
C ASN A 100 -3.14 17.51 7.27
N GLN A 101 -3.68 16.30 7.29
CA GLN A 101 -3.35 15.28 8.28
C GLN A 101 -2.49 14.20 7.60
N THR A 102 -1.63 13.60 8.38
CA THR A 102 -0.83 12.49 7.86
C THR A 102 -1.61 11.19 7.94
N ASP A 103 -1.80 10.57 6.80
CA ASP A 103 -2.43 9.28 6.62
C ASP A 103 -1.39 8.15 6.65
N LEU A 104 -1.83 6.91 6.58
CA LEU A 104 -1.01 5.72 6.67
C LEU A 104 -1.38 4.71 5.57
N ALA A 105 -0.39 4.26 4.82
CA ALA A 105 -0.50 3.09 3.94
C ALA A 105 0.29 1.92 4.54
N ILE A 106 -0.34 0.75 4.61
CA ILE A 106 0.26 -0.49 5.12
C ILE A 106 0.30 -1.51 3.99
N ARG A 107 1.50 -2.04 3.71
CA ARG A 107 1.66 -3.08 2.69
C ARG A 107 0.84 -4.32 3.04
N ASN A 108 0.08 -4.79 2.09
CA ASN A 108 -0.87 -5.86 2.30
C ASN A 108 -0.55 -7.09 1.42
N SER A 109 -0.03 -6.92 0.20
CA SER A 109 0.42 -8.04 -0.64
C SER A 109 1.23 -7.57 -1.86
N ASN A 110 1.50 -8.52 -2.78
CA ASN A 110 2.02 -8.26 -4.13
C ASN A 110 0.98 -8.68 -5.20
N ASN A 111 -0.31 -8.52 -4.91
CA ASN A 111 -1.41 -8.94 -5.79
C ASN A 111 -1.88 -7.85 -6.75
N GLY A 112 -1.21 -6.71 -6.80
CA GLY A 112 -1.50 -5.66 -7.79
C GLY A 112 -1.16 -6.13 -9.21
N SER A 113 -1.55 -5.34 -10.20
CA SER A 113 -1.24 -5.58 -11.59
C SER A 113 0.25 -5.87 -11.80
N TYR A 114 0.58 -6.93 -12.52
CA TYR A 114 1.95 -7.42 -12.75
C TYR A 114 2.75 -7.73 -11.48
N GLY A 115 2.09 -8.15 -10.40
CA GLY A 115 2.75 -8.46 -9.13
C GLY A 115 3.18 -7.21 -8.35
N ALA A 116 2.60 -6.06 -8.65
CA ALA A 116 2.92 -4.82 -7.95
C ALA A 116 2.50 -4.88 -6.48
N PRO A 117 3.24 -4.21 -5.58
CA PRO A 117 2.89 -4.17 -4.16
C PRO A 117 1.59 -3.40 -3.94
N THR A 118 0.68 -3.98 -3.15
CA THR A 118 -0.57 -3.36 -2.74
C THR A 118 -0.52 -2.89 -1.30
N TYR A 119 -1.33 -1.89 -0.99
CA TYR A 119 -1.40 -1.27 0.33
C TYR A 119 -2.84 -1.06 0.76
N ASP A 120 -3.14 -1.35 2.01
CA ASP A 120 -4.33 -0.85 2.67
C ASP A 120 -4.10 0.60 3.09
N ILE A 121 -5.00 1.50 2.71
CA ILE A 121 -4.89 2.92 2.99
C ILE A 121 -5.80 3.30 4.16
N TYR A 122 -5.22 4.00 5.12
CA TYR A 122 -5.91 4.49 6.31
C TYR A 122 -5.78 5.99 6.41
N VAL A 123 -6.89 6.70 6.44
CA VAL A 123 -6.93 8.15 6.64
C VAL A 123 -7.06 8.49 8.13
N PHE A 124 -6.37 9.55 8.57
CA PHE A 124 -6.44 9.98 9.95
C PHE A 124 -7.76 10.71 10.21
N ASN A 125 -8.54 10.21 11.14
CA ASN A 125 -9.78 10.85 11.58
C ASN A 125 -9.51 11.69 12.82
N SER A 126 -9.49 13.02 12.66
CA SER A 126 -9.19 13.97 13.73
C SER A 126 -10.22 13.94 14.87
N THR A 127 -11.49 13.64 14.58
CA THR A 127 -12.54 13.53 15.61
C THR A 127 -12.36 12.26 16.46
N LYS A 128 -12.05 11.14 15.80
CA LYS A 128 -11.83 9.86 16.51
C LYS A 128 -10.39 9.68 16.99
N GLN A 129 -9.49 10.59 16.62
CA GLN A 129 -8.05 10.54 16.92
C GLN A 129 -7.42 9.19 16.57
N ARG A 130 -7.77 8.63 15.41
CA ARG A 130 -7.29 7.33 14.93
C ARG A 130 -7.31 7.24 13.42
N PHE A 131 -6.53 6.32 12.89
CA PHE A 131 -6.56 5.95 11.49
C PHE A 131 -7.79 5.08 11.18
N VAL A 132 -8.47 5.37 10.08
CA VAL A 132 -9.66 4.65 9.60
C VAL A 132 -9.40 4.20 8.16
N LYS A 133 -9.65 2.94 7.86
CA LYS A 133 -9.45 2.42 6.51
C LYS A 133 -10.32 3.18 5.50
N SER A 134 -9.70 3.56 4.38
CA SER A 134 -10.36 4.09 3.20
C SER A 134 -10.40 3.01 2.14
N GLU A 135 -11.56 2.40 1.92
CA GLU A 135 -11.70 1.37 0.89
C GLU A 135 -11.44 1.95 -0.50
N GLU A 136 -11.96 3.14 -0.80
CA GLU A 136 -11.79 3.81 -2.09
C GLU A 136 -10.31 4.06 -2.45
N LEU A 137 -9.50 4.53 -1.50
CA LEU A 137 -8.07 4.72 -1.72
C LEU A 137 -7.31 3.38 -1.76
N THR A 138 -7.79 2.37 -1.04
CA THR A 138 -7.24 1.01 -1.08
C THR A 138 -7.49 0.37 -2.44
N ASP A 139 -8.72 0.44 -2.95
CA ASP A 139 -9.08 -0.08 -4.27
C ASP A 139 -8.26 0.59 -5.37
N LEU A 140 -8.02 1.90 -5.26
CA LEU A 140 -7.18 2.63 -6.20
C LEU A 140 -5.75 2.06 -6.28
N VAL A 141 -5.21 1.51 -5.20
CA VAL A 141 -3.88 0.87 -5.21
C VAL A 141 -3.95 -0.53 -5.83
N VAL A 142 -5.00 -1.29 -5.54
CA VAL A 142 -5.15 -2.68 -6.00
C VAL A 142 -5.30 -2.75 -7.52
N ASP A 143 -6.08 -1.85 -8.10
CA ASP A 143 -6.41 -1.85 -9.52
C ASP A 143 -5.27 -1.32 -10.42
N ASN A 144 -4.20 -0.78 -9.80
CA ASN A 144 -3.11 -0.12 -10.51
C ASN A 144 -1.75 -0.84 -10.36
N LEU A 145 -0.69 -0.24 -10.93
CA LEU A 145 0.70 -0.71 -10.80
C LEU A 145 1.28 -0.30 -9.43
N GLY A 146 0.60 -0.71 -8.36
CA GLY A 146 0.99 -0.43 -6.99
C GLY A 146 0.53 0.93 -6.47
N MET A 147 1.27 1.47 -5.50
CA MET A 147 0.91 2.72 -4.82
C MET A 147 0.88 3.90 -5.78
N PHE A 148 -0.17 4.70 -5.70
CA PHE A 148 -0.28 5.96 -6.43
C PHE A 148 0.80 6.97 -5.98
N GLU A 149 1.15 7.88 -6.89
CA GLU A 149 2.01 9.04 -6.60
C GLU A 149 1.13 10.18 -6.05
N VAL A 150 1.61 10.86 -5.00
CA VAL A 150 0.94 12.02 -4.41
C VAL A 150 1.56 13.30 -4.93
N ASN A 151 0.79 14.09 -5.67
CA ASN A 151 1.22 15.40 -6.12
C ASN A 151 0.59 16.49 -5.24
N HIS A 152 1.30 16.89 -4.19
CA HIS A 152 0.83 17.88 -3.21
C HIS A 152 0.57 19.25 -3.85
N ALA A 153 1.44 19.69 -4.79
CA ALA A 153 1.31 21.02 -5.41
C ALA A 153 -0.02 21.15 -6.19
N ARG A 154 -0.48 20.07 -6.81
CA ARG A 154 -1.72 20.07 -7.59
C ARG A 154 -2.89 19.39 -6.87
N LYS A 155 -2.67 18.85 -5.69
CA LYS A 155 -3.61 18.02 -4.94
C LYS A 155 -4.21 16.91 -5.81
N ARG A 156 -3.32 16.04 -6.34
CA ARG A 156 -3.70 14.94 -7.24
C ARG A 156 -3.08 13.63 -6.78
N LEU A 157 -3.85 12.57 -6.88
CA LEU A 157 -3.36 11.19 -6.83
C LEU A 157 -3.15 10.73 -8.27
N ILE A 158 -2.00 10.14 -8.55
CA ILE A 158 -1.61 9.74 -9.89
C ILE A 158 -1.38 8.24 -9.92
N CYS A 159 -2.20 7.53 -10.68
CA CYS A 159 -2.14 6.10 -10.87
C CYS A 159 -1.53 5.75 -12.22
N LYS A 160 -0.94 4.57 -12.29
CA LYS A 160 -0.37 4.03 -13.52
C LYS A 160 -0.92 2.62 -13.74
N GLU A 161 -1.37 2.36 -14.95
CA GLU A 161 -1.82 1.06 -15.42
C GLU A 161 -1.03 0.67 -16.66
N LYS A 162 -0.84 -0.62 -16.88
CA LYS A 162 -0.19 -1.16 -18.06
C LYS A 162 -1.02 -2.31 -18.61
N SER A 163 -1.14 -2.38 -19.93
CA SER A 163 -1.75 -3.53 -20.59
C SER A 163 -0.82 -4.03 -21.71
N GLY A 164 -0.33 -5.24 -21.51
CA GLY A 164 0.64 -5.85 -22.42
C GLY A 164 1.98 -5.08 -22.50
N CYS A 165 2.63 -5.16 -23.65
CA CYS A 165 3.93 -4.51 -23.89
C CYS A 165 3.80 -3.00 -24.11
N CYS A 166 2.63 -2.53 -24.61
CA CYS A 166 2.64 -1.37 -25.50
C CYS A 166 1.57 -0.34 -25.13
N LEU A 167 0.79 -0.56 -24.07
CA LEU A 167 -0.20 0.37 -23.56
C LEU A 167 0.13 0.76 -22.12
N LEU A 168 0.33 2.04 -21.88
CA LEU A 168 0.48 2.65 -20.56
C LEU A 168 -0.61 3.70 -20.38
N LEU A 169 -1.34 3.63 -19.26
CA LEU A 169 -2.32 4.61 -18.87
C LEU A 169 -1.88 5.27 -17.55
N LYS A 170 -1.89 6.60 -17.55
CA LYS A 170 -1.68 7.43 -16.38
C LYS A 170 -2.95 8.21 -16.08
N THR A 171 -3.55 7.97 -14.92
CA THR A 171 -4.80 8.61 -14.50
C THR A 171 -4.56 9.51 -13.30
N GLU A 172 -5.10 10.73 -13.34
CA GLU A 172 -5.03 11.69 -12.24
C GLU A 172 -6.41 11.86 -11.60
N TYR A 173 -6.45 11.76 -10.28
CA TYR A 173 -7.65 11.92 -9.46
C TYR A 173 -7.54 13.13 -8.54
N GLU A 174 -8.64 13.83 -8.40
CA GLU A 174 -8.89 14.85 -7.39
C GLU A 174 -9.66 14.20 -6.23
N VAL A 175 -9.20 14.42 -4.99
CA VAL A 175 -9.96 14.01 -3.82
C VAL A 175 -10.95 15.10 -3.48
N VAL A 176 -12.24 14.81 -3.62
CA VAL A 176 -13.32 15.77 -3.36
C VAL A 176 -13.95 15.48 -2.01
N PHE A 177 -13.85 16.41 -1.08
CA PHE A 177 -14.39 16.26 0.25
C PHE A 177 -15.84 15.74 0.23
N ARG A 178 -16.11 14.67 0.96
CA ARG A 178 -17.40 13.96 1.06
C ARG A 178 -17.98 13.39 -0.26
N LYS A 179 -17.25 13.48 -1.36
CA LYS A 179 -17.69 12.94 -2.67
C LYS A 179 -16.75 11.89 -3.23
N GLY A 180 -15.60 11.68 -2.57
CA GLY A 180 -14.63 10.67 -2.98
C GLY A 180 -13.72 11.11 -4.13
N LEU A 181 -13.24 10.14 -4.89
CA LEU A 181 -12.30 10.35 -5.98
C LEU A 181 -13.01 10.81 -7.25
N LYS A 182 -12.45 11.84 -7.87
CA LYS A 182 -12.92 12.35 -9.15
C LYS A 182 -11.79 12.28 -10.17
N LYS A 183 -11.96 11.47 -11.20
CA LYS A 183 -11.05 11.43 -12.33
C LYS A 183 -11.07 12.79 -13.06
N VAL A 184 -9.89 13.37 -13.28
CA VAL A 184 -9.75 14.69 -13.89
C VAL A 184 -8.82 14.72 -15.10
N ARG A 185 -7.93 13.72 -15.22
CA ARG A 185 -7.02 13.63 -16.37
C ARG A 185 -6.63 12.18 -16.62
N GLU A 186 -6.46 11.85 -17.91
CA GLU A 186 -5.90 10.59 -18.38
C GLU A 186 -4.86 10.90 -19.46
N VAL A 187 -3.76 10.16 -19.43
CA VAL A 187 -2.76 10.12 -20.50
C VAL A 187 -2.56 8.66 -20.87
N GLU A 188 -2.93 8.33 -22.08
CA GLU A 188 -2.77 7.00 -22.68
C GLU A 188 -1.63 7.03 -23.67
N GLU A 189 -0.65 6.17 -23.49
CA GLU A 189 0.47 5.94 -24.40
C GLU A 189 0.28 4.58 -25.05
N ALA A 190 0.06 4.54 -26.36
CA ALA A 190 -0.08 3.30 -27.12
C ALA A 190 0.99 3.24 -28.21
N SER A 191 1.84 2.20 -28.19
CA SER A 191 2.89 1.99 -29.18
C SER A 191 2.55 0.83 -30.10
N ASP A 192 2.78 1.01 -31.40
CA ASP A 192 2.71 -0.04 -32.43
C ASP A 192 4.10 -0.56 -32.87
N GLY A 193 5.16 -0.14 -32.17
CA GLY A 193 6.55 -0.50 -32.45
C GLY A 193 7.28 0.58 -33.27
N GLU A 194 6.61 1.33 -34.11
CA GLU A 194 7.19 2.42 -34.93
C GLU A 194 6.80 3.78 -34.38
N THR A 195 5.55 3.92 -33.94
CA THR A 195 4.99 5.17 -33.43
C THR A 195 4.42 5.02 -32.02
N VAL A 196 4.45 6.11 -31.27
CA VAL A 196 3.74 6.25 -29.99
C VAL A 196 2.60 7.24 -30.19
N LYS A 197 1.38 6.79 -29.94
CA LYS A 197 0.18 7.62 -29.86
C LYS A 197 -0.04 8.02 -28.42
N VAL A 198 0.00 9.31 -28.14
CA VAL A 198 -0.27 9.88 -26.82
C VAL A 198 -1.62 10.57 -26.85
N THR A 199 -2.61 9.96 -26.23
CA THR A 199 -3.94 10.54 -26.06
C THR A 199 -4.05 11.16 -24.67
N THR A 200 -4.20 12.46 -24.60
CA THR A 200 -4.47 13.19 -23.35
C THR A 200 -5.94 13.56 -23.29
N ARG A 201 -6.64 13.17 -22.21
CA ARG A 201 -8.02 13.57 -21.89
C ARG A 201 -8.01 14.36 -20.60
N GLU A 202 -8.61 15.54 -20.59
CA GLU A 202 -8.70 16.42 -19.42
C GLU A 202 -10.12 16.87 -19.19
N LEU A 203 -10.55 16.91 -17.94
CA LEU A 203 -11.85 17.43 -17.54
C LEU A 203 -11.78 18.97 -17.41
N LYS A 204 -12.30 19.69 -18.40
CA LYS A 204 -12.37 21.16 -18.43
C LYS A 204 -13.84 21.61 -18.44
N ASN A 205 -14.22 22.48 -17.53
CA ASN A 205 -15.61 22.98 -17.44
C ASN A 205 -16.67 21.86 -17.42
N ARG A 206 -16.40 20.75 -16.69
CA ARG A 206 -17.25 19.54 -16.60
C ARG A 206 -17.38 18.75 -17.92
N GLN A 207 -16.59 19.04 -18.93
CA GLN A 207 -16.54 18.32 -20.19
C GLN A 207 -15.15 17.72 -20.42
N TRP A 208 -15.10 16.51 -20.95
CA TRP A 208 -13.84 15.87 -21.32
C TRP A 208 -13.36 16.42 -22.66
N VAL A 209 -12.14 16.96 -22.66
CA VAL A 209 -11.45 17.42 -23.86
C VAL A 209 -10.32 16.44 -24.16
N SER A 210 -10.25 15.97 -25.41
CA SER A 210 -9.23 15.00 -25.85
C SER A 210 -8.27 15.65 -26.84
N ASN A 211 -6.99 15.29 -26.72
CA ASN A 211 -5.92 15.67 -27.63
C ASN A 211 -5.07 14.45 -27.96
N LEU A 212 -4.82 14.18 -29.23
CA LEU A 212 -3.99 13.10 -29.75
C LEU A 212 -2.72 13.68 -30.39
N LYS A 213 -1.56 13.17 -29.91
CA LYS A 213 -0.27 13.43 -30.56
C LYS A 213 0.37 12.11 -30.97
N LYS A 214 1.11 12.13 -32.09
CA LYS A 214 1.88 10.98 -32.58
C LYS A 214 3.35 11.33 -32.60
N TYR A 215 4.18 10.40 -32.18
CA TYR A 215 5.63 10.53 -32.15
C TYR A 215 6.26 9.27 -32.75
N LYS A 216 7.44 9.39 -33.34
CA LYS A 216 8.27 8.20 -33.61
C LYS A 216 8.80 7.65 -32.31
N VAL A 217 8.83 6.32 -32.17
CA VAL A 217 9.36 5.65 -30.97
C VAL A 217 10.75 6.15 -30.63
N ALA A 218 11.63 6.26 -31.64
CA ALA A 218 13.00 6.75 -31.48
C ALA A 218 13.12 8.18 -30.96
N ASP A 219 12.08 9.00 -31.14
CA ASP A 219 12.06 10.39 -30.67
C ASP A 219 11.39 10.53 -29.30
N TYR A 220 10.44 9.65 -29.01
CA TYR A 220 9.64 9.70 -27.78
C TYR A 220 10.41 9.17 -26.55
N TYR A 221 11.12 8.05 -26.71
CA TYR A 221 11.87 7.42 -25.63
C TYR A 221 13.38 7.76 -25.63
N LYS A 222 13.76 8.93 -26.17
CA LYS A 222 15.14 9.39 -26.02
C LYS A 222 15.47 9.61 -24.55
N PRO A 223 16.67 9.12 -24.08
CA PRO A 223 17.12 9.36 -22.72
C PRO A 223 17.39 10.82 -22.42
#